data_aed49df2b1a91493993de47714e4932b
#
_entry.id   aed49df2b1a91493993de47714e4932b
#
_cell.length_a   1.000
_cell.length_b   1.000
_cell.length_c   1.000
_cell.angle_alpha   90.00
_cell.angle_beta   90.00
_cell.angle_gamma   90.00
#
_symmetry.space_group_name_H-M   'P 1'
#
loop_
_entity.id
_entity.type
_entity.pdbx_description
1 polymer ?
#
loop_
_entity_poly.entity_id
_entity_poly.type
_entity_poly.pdbx_seq_one_letter_code
_entity_poly.pdbx_strand_id
1 'polypeptide(L)'
;LTVLFVALSSAWATHALGLSMALGAFLAGMLLSETEFRHQTEAVIKPFENILLGLFFVSVGMLLDLRLLLAQLPLVLLLLATLLVVKALIIMLIARRFVPNTRKALRAGIVICMGGEFGFALLTLLLRGHMVDPGLVQALLTTVALSMLAGPLLVRYNGRIADFVLRQH
;
A
#
# COMPACT_ATOMS: atom_id res chain seq x y z
N LEU A 1 -9.66 12.84 21.42
CA LEU A 1 -10.82 13.37 20.68
C LEU A 1 -10.41 14.47 19.68
N THR A 2 -9.64 15.47 20.09
CA THR A 2 -9.20 16.61 19.23
C THR A 2 -8.49 16.13 17.95
N VAL A 3 -7.59 15.16 18.07
CA VAL A 3 -6.85 14.59 16.93
C VAL A 3 -7.79 13.94 15.91
N LEU A 4 -8.73 13.13 16.37
CA LEU A 4 -9.73 12.51 15.49
C LEU A 4 -10.63 13.56 14.85
N PHE A 5 -11.02 14.59 15.60
CA PHE A 5 -11.81 15.69 15.06
C PHE A 5 -11.06 16.43 13.96
N VAL A 6 -9.78 16.78 14.16
CA VAL A 6 -8.94 17.43 13.17
C VAL A 6 -8.78 16.56 11.91
N ALA A 7 -8.50 15.27 12.07
CA ALA A 7 -8.36 14.35 10.95
C ALA A 7 -9.66 14.20 10.15
N LEU A 8 -10.80 14.03 10.82
CA LEU A 8 -12.11 13.87 10.17
C LEU A 8 -12.59 15.16 9.52
N SER A 9 -12.41 16.32 10.16
CA SER A 9 -12.77 17.62 9.58
C SER A 9 -11.91 17.97 8.36
N SER A 10 -10.61 17.67 8.39
CA SER A 10 -9.73 17.82 7.24
C SER A 10 -10.11 16.88 6.10
N ALA A 11 -10.44 15.62 6.40
CA ALA A 11 -10.93 14.65 5.42
C ALA A 11 -12.25 15.11 4.78
N TRP A 12 -13.18 15.63 5.58
CA TRP A 12 -14.44 16.16 5.09
C TRP A 12 -14.24 17.42 4.22
N ALA A 13 -13.36 18.34 4.65
CA ALA A 13 -13.07 19.55 3.89
C ALA A 13 -12.46 19.24 2.52
N THR A 14 -11.51 18.30 2.44
CA THR A 14 -10.94 17.88 1.15
C THR A 14 -11.99 17.21 0.27
N HIS A 15 -12.89 16.41 0.85
CA HIS A 15 -13.99 15.79 0.11
C HIS A 15 -14.93 16.84 -0.48
N ALA A 16 -15.28 17.88 0.28
CA ALA A 16 -16.12 18.98 -0.19
C ALA A 16 -15.48 19.77 -1.35
N LEU A 17 -14.14 19.75 -1.43
CA LEU A 17 -13.36 20.32 -2.54
C LEU A 17 -13.16 19.38 -3.73
N GLY A 18 -13.81 18.19 -3.73
CA GLY A 18 -13.69 17.19 -4.78
C GLY A 18 -12.39 16.35 -4.71
N LEU A 19 -11.64 16.44 -3.62
CA LEU A 19 -10.43 15.66 -3.37
C LEU A 19 -10.74 14.42 -2.52
N SER A 20 -9.78 13.51 -2.37
CA SER A 20 -9.96 12.32 -1.56
C SER A 20 -9.94 12.64 -0.05
N MET A 21 -10.81 11.96 0.72
CA MET A 21 -10.80 12.04 2.19
C MET A 21 -9.46 11.60 2.78
N ALA A 22 -8.82 10.60 2.16
CA ALA A 22 -7.52 10.09 2.59
C ALA A 22 -6.43 11.17 2.51
N LEU A 23 -6.46 12.01 1.46
CA LEU A 23 -5.54 13.14 1.34
C LEU A 23 -5.70 14.12 2.50
N GLY A 24 -6.94 14.47 2.86
CA GLY A 24 -7.20 15.38 3.97
C GLY A 24 -6.71 14.82 5.31
N ALA A 25 -7.02 13.58 5.59
CA ALA A 25 -6.54 12.91 6.81
C ALA A 25 -5.01 12.81 6.85
N PHE A 26 -4.36 12.54 5.71
CA PHE A 26 -2.90 12.51 5.58
C PHE A 26 -2.27 13.88 5.86
N LEU A 27 -2.80 14.97 5.27
CA LEU A 27 -2.31 16.33 5.51
C LEU A 27 -2.46 16.72 6.97
N ALA A 28 -3.61 16.41 7.59
CA ALA A 28 -3.81 16.62 9.03
C ALA A 28 -2.79 15.86 9.88
N GLY A 29 -2.53 14.60 9.52
CA GLY A 29 -1.52 13.76 10.19
C GLY A 29 -0.11 14.33 10.08
N MET A 30 0.28 14.83 8.90
CA MET A 30 1.57 15.51 8.70
C MET A 30 1.70 16.72 9.62
N LEU A 31 0.70 17.61 9.64
CA LEU A 31 0.73 18.80 10.48
C LEU A 31 0.82 18.44 11.98
N LEU A 32 0.06 17.43 12.41
CA LEU A 32 0.09 16.98 13.80
C LEU A 32 1.43 16.32 14.17
N SER A 33 2.13 15.69 13.22
CA SER A 33 3.42 15.03 13.47
C SER A 33 4.56 16.01 13.77
N GLU A 34 4.42 17.27 13.37
CA GLU A 34 5.39 18.34 13.62
C GLU A 34 5.14 19.06 14.97
N THR A 35 4.07 18.72 15.67
CA THR A 35 3.73 19.32 16.97
C THR A 35 4.41 18.58 18.13
N GLU A 36 4.58 19.25 19.27
CA GLU A 36 5.08 18.67 20.52
C GLU A 36 4.19 17.51 21.01
N PHE A 37 2.93 17.47 20.59
CA PHE A 37 1.95 16.44 20.98
C PHE A 37 2.04 15.16 20.14
N ARG A 38 3.05 15.01 19.27
CA ARG A 38 3.24 13.86 18.38
C ARG A 38 3.09 12.52 19.09
N HIS A 39 3.80 12.32 20.20
CA HIS A 39 3.77 11.06 20.97
C HIS A 39 2.43 10.75 21.60
N GLN A 40 1.73 11.78 22.08
CA GLN A 40 0.37 11.60 22.63
C GLN A 40 -0.62 11.28 21.51
N THR A 41 -0.49 11.93 20.37
CA THR A 41 -1.29 11.68 19.16
C THR A 41 -1.12 10.23 18.70
N GLU A 42 0.11 9.78 18.59
CA GLU A 42 0.45 8.40 18.20
C GLU A 42 -0.14 7.37 19.18
N ALA A 43 -0.01 7.58 20.47
CA ALA A 43 -0.56 6.68 21.49
C ALA A 43 -2.09 6.56 21.42
N VAL A 44 -2.79 7.67 21.13
CA VAL A 44 -4.27 7.68 20.99
C VAL A 44 -4.73 7.01 19.69
N ILE A 45 -3.99 7.18 18.58
CA ILE A 45 -4.39 6.64 17.29
C ILE A 45 -4.04 5.17 17.11
N LYS A 46 -2.96 4.68 17.74
CA LYS A 46 -2.45 3.32 17.57
C LYS A 46 -3.48 2.19 17.74
N PRO A 47 -4.37 2.20 18.76
CA PRO A 47 -5.43 1.20 18.88
C PRO A 47 -6.40 1.23 17.69
N PHE A 48 -6.77 2.43 17.23
CA PHE A 48 -7.68 2.58 16.08
C PHE A 48 -7.01 2.14 14.77
N GLU A 49 -5.73 2.45 14.57
CA GLU A 49 -4.95 2.00 13.41
C GLU A 49 -5.05 0.49 13.24
N ASN A 50 -4.83 -0.29 14.30
CA ASN A 50 -4.86 -1.75 14.24
C ASN A 50 -6.25 -2.29 13.89
N ILE A 51 -7.32 -1.71 14.45
CA ILE A 51 -8.70 -2.10 14.18
C ILE A 51 -9.09 -1.75 12.73
N LEU A 52 -8.79 -0.53 12.30
CA LEU A 52 -9.11 -0.05 10.96
C LEU A 52 -8.31 -0.79 9.90
N LEU A 53 -7.05 -1.12 10.18
CA LEU A 53 -6.23 -1.95 9.29
C LEU A 53 -6.82 -3.34 9.12
N GLY A 54 -7.27 -3.97 10.21
CA GLY A 54 -7.98 -5.25 10.16
C GLY A 54 -9.27 -5.17 9.33
N LEU A 55 -10.10 -4.14 9.57
CA LEU A 55 -11.32 -3.90 8.80
C LEU A 55 -11.04 -3.66 7.31
N PHE A 56 -9.98 -2.91 7.00
CA PHE A 56 -9.52 -2.69 5.63
C PHE A 56 -9.18 -4.02 4.94
N PHE A 57 -8.37 -4.87 5.56
CA PHE A 57 -8.00 -6.16 4.96
C PHE A 57 -9.19 -7.10 4.80
N VAL A 58 -10.15 -7.10 5.74
CA VAL A 58 -11.40 -7.86 5.59
C VAL A 58 -12.20 -7.33 4.40
N SER A 59 -12.35 -6.01 4.28
CA SER A 59 -13.08 -5.39 3.16
C SER A 59 -12.44 -5.69 1.81
N VAL A 60 -11.11 -5.60 1.73
CA VAL A 60 -10.35 -5.95 0.52
C VAL A 60 -10.50 -7.43 0.20
N GLY A 61 -10.42 -8.30 1.22
CA GLY A 61 -10.63 -9.75 1.05
C GLY A 61 -12.00 -10.10 0.51
N MET A 62 -13.05 -9.38 0.93
CA MET A 62 -14.43 -9.57 0.42
C MET A 62 -14.61 -9.13 -1.03
N LEU A 63 -13.77 -8.24 -1.55
CA LEU A 63 -13.80 -7.81 -2.95
C LEU A 63 -13.09 -8.80 -3.90
N LEU A 64 -12.34 -9.76 -3.35
CA LEU A 64 -11.64 -10.77 -4.14
C LEU A 64 -12.60 -11.85 -4.62
N ASP A 65 -12.72 -12.01 -5.93
CA ASP A 65 -13.41 -13.16 -6.52
C ASP A 65 -12.46 -14.37 -6.57
N LEU A 66 -12.64 -15.29 -5.63
CA LEU A 66 -11.82 -16.50 -5.53
C LEU A 66 -11.94 -17.41 -6.75
N ARG A 67 -13.08 -17.40 -7.47
CA ARG A 67 -13.26 -18.20 -8.67
C ARG A 67 -12.41 -17.66 -9.81
N LEU A 68 -12.43 -16.33 -10.00
CA LEU A 68 -11.59 -15.66 -10.99
C LEU A 68 -10.11 -15.77 -10.62
N LEU A 69 -9.77 -15.69 -9.35
CA LEU A 69 -8.39 -15.90 -8.88
C LEU A 69 -7.88 -17.29 -9.29
N LEU A 70 -8.66 -18.34 -9.03
CA LEU A 70 -8.26 -19.71 -9.39
C LEU A 70 -8.23 -19.93 -10.90
N ALA A 71 -9.17 -19.37 -11.65
CA ALA A 71 -9.23 -19.48 -13.10
C ALA A 71 -8.07 -18.75 -13.79
N GLN A 72 -7.61 -17.63 -13.24
CA GLN A 72 -6.55 -16.78 -13.80
C GLN A 72 -5.27 -16.81 -12.95
N LEU A 73 -5.08 -17.82 -12.14
CA LEU A 73 -3.95 -17.93 -11.21
C LEU A 73 -2.58 -17.68 -11.85
N PRO A 74 -2.26 -18.23 -13.04
CA PRO A 74 -0.97 -17.97 -13.69
C PRO A 74 -0.78 -16.49 -14.05
N LEU A 75 -1.84 -15.85 -14.55
CA LEU A 75 -1.82 -14.42 -14.88
C LEU A 75 -1.63 -13.56 -13.63
N VAL A 76 -2.39 -13.82 -12.58
CA VAL A 76 -2.31 -13.08 -11.31
C VAL A 76 -0.93 -13.24 -10.68
N LEU A 77 -0.35 -14.44 -10.68
CA LEU A 77 1.01 -14.67 -10.16
C LEU A 77 2.06 -13.96 -11.00
N LEU A 78 1.93 -13.94 -12.32
CA LEU A 78 2.83 -13.20 -13.21
C LEU A 78 2.75 -11.69 -12.95
N LEU A 79 1.54 -11.15 -12.87
CA LEU A 79 1.31 -9.74 -12.56
C LEU A 79 1.85 -9.37 -11.17
N LEU A 80 1.65 -10.22 -10.18
CA LEU A 80 2.16 -10.02 -8.82
C LEU A 80 3.68 -10.01 -8.79
N ALA A 81 4.32 -11.00 -9.42
CA ALA A 81 5.78 -11.04 -9.52
C ALA A 81 6.33 -9.82 -10.25
N THR A 82 5.72 -9.45 -11.38
CA THR A 82 6.10 -8.27 -12.14
C THR A 82 5.95 -6.99 -11.32
N LEU A 83 4.82 -6.81 -10.64
CA LEU A 83 4.56 -5.65 -9.78
C LEU A 83 5.63 -5.52 -8.69
N LEU A 84 5.89 -6.59 -7.95
CA LEU A 84 6.84 -6.59 -6.85
C LEU A 84 8.27 -6.37 -7.33
N VAL A 85 8.70 -7.08 -8.39
CA VAL A 85 10.07 -6.98 -8.92
C VAL A 85 10.33 -5.61 -9.54
N VAL A 86 9.44 -5.13 -10.42
CA VAL A 86 9.62 -3.83 -11.09
C VAL A 86 9.63 -2.69 -10.08
N LYS A 87 8.67 -2.68 -9.13
CA LYS A 87 8.66 -1.64 -8.09
C LYS A 87 9.89 -1.74 -7.18
N ALA A 88 10.28 -2.95 -6.76
CA ALA A 88 11.49 -3.12 -5.94
C ALA A 88 12.74 -2.61 -6.64
N LEU A 89 12.89 -2.89 -7.94
CA LEU A 89 14.01 -2.41 -8.76
C LEU A 89 14.01 -0.88 -8.90
N ILE A 90 12.86 -0.29 -9.23
CA ILE A 90 12.75 1.18 -9.36
C ILE A 90 13.12 1.85 -8.04
N ILE A 91 12.55 1.39 -6.93
CA ILE A 91 12.82 1.97 -5.61
C ILE A 91 14.27 1.74 -5.19
N MET A 92 14.83 0.56 -5.45
CA MET A 92 16.24 0.27 -5.20
C MET A 92 17.16 1.21 -6.01
N LEU A 93 16.87 1.44 -7.30
CA LEU A 93 17.66 2.33 -8.15
C LEU A 93 17.62 3.77 -7.65
N ILE A 94 16.44 4.25 -7.25
CA ILE A 94 16.27 5.58 -6.64
C ILE A 94 17.04 5.64 -5.31
N ALA A 95 16.84 4.66 -4.44
CA ALA A 95 17.48 4.61 -3.12
C ALA A 95 19.02 4.59 -3.20
N ARG A 96 19.59 3.96 -4.23
CA ARG A 96 21.06 3.95 -4.45
C ARG A 96 21.66 5.33 -4.71
N ARG A 97 20.87 6.31 -5.14
CA ARG A 97 21.32 7.70 -5.29
C ARG A 97 21.58 8.39 -3.95
N PHE A 98 20.87 7.95 -2.90
CA PHE A 98 20.93 8.53 -1.56
C PHE A 98 21.69 7.65 -0.55
N VAL A 99 21.70 6.33 -0.79
CA VAL A 99 22.30 5.34 0.12
C VAL A 99 23.35 4.54 -0.64
N PRO A 100 24.66 4.70 -0.33
CA PRO A 100 25.75 3.98 -1.03
C PRO A 100 25.68 2.46 -0.87
N ASN A 101 25.07 1.98 0.22
CA ASN A 101 25.00 0.56 0.54
C ASN A 101 23.88 -0.14 -0.25
N THR A 102 24.27 -0.96 -1.24
CA THR A 102 23.35 -1.72 -2.10
C THR A 102 22.36 -2.60 -1.32
N ARG A 103 22.81 -3.21 -0.21
CA ARG A 103 21.94 -4.03 0.65
C ARG A 103 20.83 -3.20 1.29
N LYS A 104 21.15 -2.00 1.78
CA LYS A 104 20.14 -1.09 2.36
C LYS A 104 19.17 -0.61 1.29
N ALA A 105 19.67 -0.27 0.09
CA ALA A 105 18.82 0.16 -1.03
C ALA A 105 17.88 -0.97 -1.50
N LEU A 106 18.35 -2.21 -1.60
CA LEU A 106 17.52 -3.36 -1.95
C LEU A 106 16.46 -3.63 -0.88
N ARG A 107 16.81 -3.57 0.40
CA ARG A 107 15.83 -3.71 1.49
C ARG A 107 14.74 -2.64 1.45
N ALA A 108 15.10 -1.39 1.15
CA ALA A 108 14.11 -0.32 0.95
C ALA A 108 13.17 -0.66 -0.23
N GLY A 109 13.71 -1.17 -1.34
CA GLY A 109 12.93 -1.65 -2.47
C GLY A 109 11.93 -2.74 -2.07
N ILE A 110 12.38 -3.77 -1.36
CA ILE A 110 11.52 -4.89 -0.91
C ILE A 110 10.41 -4.41 0.04
N VAL A 111 10.71 -3.48 0.94
CA VAL A 111 9.73 -2.99 1.93
C VAL A 111 8.63 -2.12 1.29
N ILE A 112 8.95 -1.40 0.20
CA ILE A 112 8.01 -0.44 -0.40
C ILE A 112 7.40 -0.96 -1.72
N CYS A 113 7.77 -2.16 -2.18
CA CYS A 113 7.35 -2.67 -3.50
C CYS A 113 5.87 -3.06 -3.60
N MET A 114 5.16 -3.23 -2.50
CA MET A 114 3.74 -3.60 -2.52
C MET A 114 2.88 -2.56 -3.24
N GLY A 115 1.72 -3.01 -3.75
CA GLY A 115 0.69 -2.13 -4.25
C GLY A 115 0.19 -1.20 -3.15
N GLY A 116 -0.14 0.03 -3.50
CA GLY A 116 -0.71 0.99 -2.57
C GLY A 116 -2.24 1.05 -2.69
N GLU A 117 -2.89 1.56 -1.65
CA GLU A 117 -4.34 1.79 -1.60
C GLU A 117 -4.83 2.72 -2.71
N PHE A 118 -4.01 3.69 -3.14
CA PHE A 118 -4.33 4.57 -4.26
C PHE A 118 -4.45 3.81 -5.59
N GLY A 119 -3.56 2.82 -5.84
CA GLY A 119 -3.67 1.94 -6.99
C GLY A 119 -4.96 1.15 -6.97
N PHE A 120 -5.33 0.63 -5.80
CA PHE A 120 -6.59 -0.08 -5.61
C PHE A 120 -7.81 0.82 -5.86
N ALA A 121 -7.83 2.03 -5.31
CA ALA A 121 -8.89 3.00 -5.52
C ALA A 121 -9.04 3.40 -7.01
N LEU A 122 -7.91 3.63 -7.70
CA LEU A 122 -7.90 3.97 -9.12
C LEU A 122 -8.46 2.82 -9.98
N LEU A 123 -8.04 1.58 -9.73
CA LEU A 123 -8.54 0.40 -10.42
C LEU A 123 -10.05 0.22 -10.21
N THR A 124 -10.54 0.49 -9.00
CA THR A 124 -11.97 0.43 -8.68
C THR A 124 -12.77 1.46 -9.47
N LEU A 125 -12.22 2.68 -9.66
CA LEU A 125 -12.81 3.71 -10.50
C LEU A 125 -12.84 3.29 -11.98
N LEU A 126 -11.78 2.71 -12.51
CA LEU A 126 -11.70 2.20 -13.88
C LEU A 126 -12.74 1.09 -14.13
N LEU A 127 -12.94 0.21 -13.15
CA LEU A 127 -13.95 -0.85 -13.21
C LEU A 127 -15.37 -0.25 -13.30
N ARG A 128 -15.67 0.74 -12.45
CA ARG A 128 -16.98 1.42 -12.45
C ARG A 128 -17.24 2.22 -13.72
N GLY A 129 -16.19 2.81 -14.30
CA GLY A 129 -16.28 3.61 -15.52
C GLY A 129 -16.37 2.80 -16.82
N HIS A 130 -16.31 1.46 -16.75
CA HIS A 130 -16.29 0.57 -17.93
C HIS A 130 -15.24 0.96 -18.98
N MET A 131 -14.12 1.57 -18.54
CA MET A 131 -13.08 2.08 -19.43
C MET A 131 -12.11 1.00 -19.92
N VAL A 132 -12.05 -0.13 -19.20
CA VAL A 132 -11.13 -1.24 -19.44
C VAL A 132 -11.88 -2.54 -19.27
N ASP A 133 -11.37 -3.61 -19.91
CA ASP A 133 -11.93 -4.96 -19.76
C ASP A 133 -12.10 -5.35 -18.28
N PRO A 134 -13.32 -5.71 -17.85
CA PRO A 134 -13.59 -6.03 -16.45
C PRO A 134 -12.72 -7.18 -15.91
N GLY A 135 -12.41 -8.17 -16.74
CA GLY A 135 -11.59 -9.32 -16.35
C GLY A 135 -10.14 -8.91 -16.05
N LEU A 136 -9.59 -8.01 -16.86
CA LEU A 136 -8.25 -7.48 -16.63
C LEU A 136 -8.18 -6.60 -15.37
N VAL A 137 -9.17 -5.73 -15.18
CA VAL A 137 -9.21 -4.87 -13.98
C VAL A 137 -9.35 -5.72 -12.73
N GLN A 138 -10.17 -6.79 -12.76
CA GLN A 138 -10.33 -7.70 -11.64
C GLN A 138 -9.02 -8.46 -11.32
N ALA A 139 -8.28 -8.90 -12.35
CA ALA A 139 -6.97 -9.52 -12.16
C ALA A 139 -5.96 -8.54 -11.52
N LEU A 140 -5.96 -7.27 -11.95
CA LEU A 140 -5.11 -6.23 -11.38
C LEU A 140 -5.51 -5.89 -9.93
N LEU A 141 -6.81 -5.76 -9.63
CA LEU A 141 -7.31 -5.55 -8.26
C LEU A 141 -6.88 -6.70 -7.34
N THR A 142 -7.04 -7.93 -7.81
CA THR A 142 -6.60 -9.14 -7.09
C THR A 142 -5.09 -9.12 -6.85
N THR A 143 -4.31 -8.75 -7.86
CA THR A 143 -2.85 -8.63 -7.77
C THR A 143 -2.43 -7.59 -6.72
N VAL A 144 -3.02 -6.41 -6.75
CA VAL A 144 -2.73 -5.34 -5.77
C VAL A 144 -3.10 -5.80 -4.36
N ALA A 145 -4.29 -6.38 -4.17
CA ALA A 145 -4.74 -6.89 -2.89
C ALA A 145 -3.80 -7.97 -2.33
N LEU A 146 -3.41 -8.95 -3.16
CA LEU A 146 -2.44 -9.98 -2.77
C LEU A 146 -1.07 -9.40 -2.42
N SER A 147 -0.62 -8.38 -3.16
CA SER A 147 0.64 -7.70 -2.83
C SER A 147 0.61 -7.00 -1.46
N MET A 148 -0.54 -6.41 -1.11
CA MET A 148 -0.75 -5.80 0.21
C MET A 148 -0.78 -6.85 1.33
N LEU A 149 -1.45 -7.99 1.10
CA LEU A 149 -1.46 -9.12 2.04
C LEU A 149 -0.06 -9.73 2.23
N ALA A 150 0.78 -9.74 1.18
CA ALA A 150 2.17 -10.18 1.26
C ALA A 150 3.07 -9.17 2.00
N GLY A 151 2.64 -7.92 2.16
CA GLY A 151 3.39 -6.83 2.74
C GLY A 151 4.05 -7.15 4.08
N PRO A 152 3.31 -7.58 5.11
CA PRO A 152 3.89 -7.92 6.42
C PRO A 152 4.99 -8.99 6.33
N LEU A 153 4.84 -9.97 5.41
CA LEU A 153 5.84 -11.01 5.18
C LEU A 153 7.09 -10.43 4.52
N LEU A 154 6.93 -9.59 3.50
CA LEU A 154 8.03 -8.92 2.83
C LEU A 154 8.81 -8.02 3.79
N VAL A 155 8.11 -7.27 4.63
CA VAL A 155 8.72 -6.44 5.68
C VAL A 155 9.47 -7.31 6.69
N ARG A 156 8.89 -8.41 7.16
CA ARG A 156 9.51 -9.31 8.13
C ARG A 156 10.78 -9.98 7.58
N TYR A 157 10.76 -10.41 6.33
CA TYR A 157 11.83 -11.20 5.72
C TYR A 157 12.75 -10.40 4.79
N ASN A 158 12.60 -9.06 4.70
CA ASN A 158 13.37 -8.21 3.77
C ASN A 158 14.90 -8.42 3.86
N GLY A 159 15.42 -8.61 5.07
CA GLY A 159 16.85 -8.86 5.28
C GLY A 159 17.31 -10.18 4.67
N ARG A 160 16.56 -11.27 4.91
CA ARG A 160 16.90 -12.60 4.36
C ARG A 160 16.80 -12.63 2.84
N ILE A 161 15.78 -11.98 2.28
CA ILE A 161 15.58 -11.87 0.83
C ILE A 161 16.75 -11.09 0.22
N ALA A 162 17.12 -9.96 0.82
CA ALA A 162 18.26 -9.16 0.34
C ALA A 162 19.58 -9.93 0.40
N ASP A 163 19.82 -10.69 1.47
CA ASP A 163 21.02 -11.51 1.61
C ASP A 163 21.06 -12.67 0.60
N PHE A 164 19.90 -13.27 0.32
CA PHE A 164 19.80 -14.32 -0.70
C PHE A 164 20.10 -13.77 -2.10
N VAL A 165 19.52 -12.64 -2.47
CA VAL A 165 19.72 -12.00 -3.78
C VAL A 165 21.16 -11.54 -3.97
N LEU A 166 21.80 -11.00 -2.91
CA LEU A 166 23.18 -10.49 -2.99
C LEU A 166 24.25 -11.58 -2.83
N ARG A 167 23.91 -12.76 -2.31
CA ARG A 167 24.82 -13.91 -2.23
C ARG A 167 25.02 -14.62 -3.57
N GLN A 168 24.17 -14.37 -4.55
CA GLN A 168 24.28 -14.94 -5.90
C GLN A 168 25.19 -14.11 -6.82
N HIS A 169 25.74 -13.01 -6.33
CA HIS A 169 26.77 -12.19 -6.96
C HIS A 169 27.97 -12.02 -6.06
#